data_33aa4b0bceb6c96e4a6fba98cdd272db
#
_entry.id   33aa4b0bceb6c96e4a6fba98cdd272db
#
_cell.length_a   1.000
_cell.length_b   1.000
_cell.length_c   1.000
_cell.angle_alpha   90.00
_cell.angle_beta   90.00
_cell.angle_gamma   90.00
#
_symmetry.space_group_name_H-M   'P 1'
#
loop_
_entity.id
_entity.type
_entity.pdbx_description
1 polymer ?
#
loop_
_entity_poly.entity_id
_entity_poly.type
_entity_poly.pdbx_seq_one_letter_code
_entity_poly.pdbx_strand_id
1 'polypeptide(L)'
;NERYGRQLDANKAALIGLTRSLAMELAPTGIRVNCVCPGVINTDMVQVLGQEVLDELAVQTPLGRLGTPEDIAHAVCFFASEKASFITGQVLTADGGFIV
;
A
#
# COMPACT_ATOMS: atom_id res chain seq x y z
N ASN A 1 -8.56 -9.24 14.78
CA ASN A 1 -8.48 -9.07 16.21
C ASN A 1 -7.45 -7.99 16.57
N GLU A 2 -7.49 -7.50 17.78
CA GLU A 2 -6.62 -6.41 18.23
C GLU A 2 -5.13 -6.72 18.11
N ARG A 3 -4.74 -7.93 18.45
CA ARG A 3 -3.34 -8.34 18.41
C ARG A 3 -2.81 -8.30 16.98
N TYR A 4 -3.61 -8.78 16.04
CA TYR A 4 -3.24 -8.78 14.62
C TYR A 4 -3.17 -7.35 14.07
N GLY A 5 -4.14 -6.51 14.43
CA GLY A 5 -4.16 -5.11 14.02
C GLY A 5 -2.94 -4.35 14.55
N ARG A 6 -2.54 -4.59 15.80
CA ARG A 6 -1.35 -3.96 16.37
C ARG A 6 -0.07 -4.39 15.65
N GLN A 7 0.00 -5.65 15.23
CA GLN A 7 1.16 -6.14 14.47
C GLN A 7 1.26 -5.44 13.11
N LEU A 8 0.13 -5.27 12.41
CA LEU A 8 0.09 -4.56 11.14
C LEU A 8 0.48 -3.09 11.30
N ASP A 9 -0.01 -2.44 12.37
CA ASP A 9 0.33 -1.05 12.66
C ASP A 9 1.83 -0.88 12.93
N ALA A 10 2.43 -1.81 13.68
CA ALA A 10 3.86 -1.80 13.95
C ALA A 10 4.67 -1.99 12.67
N ASN A 11 4.25 -2.91 11.80
CA ASN A 11 4.90 -3.14 10.51
C ASN A 11 4.83 -1.89 9.62
N LYS A 12 3.68 -1.23 9.60
CA LYS A 12 3.51 -0.01 8.83
C LYS A 12 4.39 1.12 9.35
N ALA A 13 4.47 1.27 10.68
CA ALA A 13 5.33 2.27 11.30
C ALA A 13 6.81 2.04 10.95
N ALA A 14 7.24 0.76 10.94
CA ALA A 14 8.59 0.40 10.54
C ALA A 14 8.87 0.77 9.07
N LEU A 15 7.91 0.51 8.17
CA LEU A 15 8.02 0.87 6.76
C LEU A 15 8.13 2.38 6.57
N ILE A 16 7.35 3.16 7.31
CA ILE A 16 7.40 4.62 7.25
C ILE A 16 8.79 5.11 7.66
N GLY A 17 9.32 4.60 8.79
CA GLY A 17 10.64 4.97 9.27
C GLY A 17 11.74 4.62 8.28
N LEU A 18 11.72 3.40 7.76
CA LEU A 18 12.71 2.94 6.78
C LEU A 18 12.66 3.76 5.50
N THR A 19 11.45 4.00 4.97
CA THR A 19 11.26 4.77 3.75
C THR A 19 11.83 6.18 3.90
N ARG A 20 11.54 6.84 5.02
CA ARG A 20 12.04 8.18 5.29
C ARG A 20 13.56 8.21 5.44
N SER A 21 14.13 7.26 6.17
CA SER A 21 15.57 7.18 6.36
C SER A 21 16.30 6.98 5.04
N LEU A 22 15.84 6.07 4.20
CA LEU A 22 16.43 5.83 2.89
C LEU A 22 16.27 7.04 1.98
N ALA A 23 15.12 7.69 2.02
CA ALA A 23 14.88 8.89 1.21
C ALA A 23 15.86 10.00 1.56
N MET A 24 16.08 10.24 2.85
CA MET A 24 17.01 11.26 3.31
C MET A 24 18.46 10.91 2.94
N GLU A 25 18.84 9.66 3.12
CA GLU A 25 20.19 9.19 2.82
C GLU A 25 20.52 9.31 1.32
N LEU A 26 19.56 8.97 0.47
CA LEU A 26 19.78 8.90 -0.98
C LEU A 26 19.42 10.19 -1.72
N ALA A 27 18.74 11.13 -1.07
CA ALA A 27 18.33 12.38 -1.71
C ALA A 27 19.49 13.14 -2.36
N PRO A 28 20.67 13.26 -1.72
CA PRO A 28 21.79 13.97 -2.35
C PRO A 28 22.26 13.36 -3.67
N THR A 29 21.98 12.07 -3.90
CA THR A 29 22.33 11.39 -5.16
C THR A 29 21.24 11.53 -6.22
N GLY A 30 20.13 12.21 -5.90
CA GLY A 30 19.01 12.36 -6.83
C GLY A 30 18.05 11.16 -6.86
N ILE A 31 18.21 10.21 -5.96
CA ILE A 31 17.35 9.03 -5.89
C ILE A 31 16.18 9.33 -4.95
N ARG A 32 14.98 9.10 -5.44
CA ARG A 32 13.75 9.19 -4.63
C ARG A 32 13.37 7.81 -4.13
N VAL A 33 12.84 7.75 -2.91
CA VAL A 33 12.39 6.51 -2.28
C VAL A 33 10.98 6.73 -1.73
N ASN A 34 10.04 5.99 -2.24
CA ASN A 34 8.65 6.02 -1.80
C ASN A 34 8.16 4.58 -1.64
N CYS A 35 7.09 4.39 -0.91
CA CYS A 35 6.53 3.07 -0.64
C CYS A 35 5.03 3.08 -0.95
N VAL A 36 4.54 1.98 -1.52
CA VAL A 36 3.10 1.77 -1.73
C VAL A 36 2.69 0.58 -0.89
N CYS A 37 1.69 0.78 -0.03
CA CYS A 37 1.11 -0.28 0.80
C CYS A 37 -0.27 -0.64 0.23
N PRO A 38 -0.45 -1.84 -0.32
CA PRO A 38 -1.75 -2.24 -0.85
C PRO A 38 -2.70 -2.68 0.26
N GLY A 39 -4.01 -2.56 0.00
CA GLY A 39 -5.04 -3.19 0.80
C GLY A 39 -5.28 -4.62 0.34
N VAL A 40 -6.55 -5.05 0.35
CA VAL A 40 -6.91 -6.38 -0.15
C VAL A 40 -7.01 -6.31 -1.66
N ILE A 41 -6.11 -7.03 -2.33
CA ILE A 41 -5.99 -7.03 -3.78
C ILE A 41 -6.47 -8.38 -4.32
N ASN A 42 -7.29 -8.33 -5.37
CA ASN A 42 -7.82 -9.51 -6.01
C ASN A 42 -6.73 -10.21 -6.82
N THR A 43 -6.06 -11.16 -6.19
CA THR A 43 -4.99 -11.97 -6.78
C THR A 43 -5.38 -13.43 -6.72
N ASP A 44 -4.64 -14.29 -7.42
CA ASP A 44 -4.87 -15.73 -7.39
C ASP A 44 -4.82 -16.29 -5.97
N MET A 45 -3.91 -15.76 -5.15
CA MET A 45 -3.79 -16.18 -3.75
C MET A 45 -5.04 -15.85 -2.95
N VAL A 46 -5.64 -14.68 -3.16
CA VAL A 46 -6.86 -14.25 -2.47
C VAL A 46 -8.08 -15.03 -2.99
N GLN A 47 -8.09 -15.37 -4.27
CA GLN A 47 -9.17 -16.16 -4.87
C GLN A 47 -9.40 -17.50 -4.18
N VAL A 48 -8.36 -18.07 -3.58
CA VAL A 48 -8.45 -19.36 -2.86
C VAL A 48 -9.38 -19.27 -1.65
N LEU A 49 -9.62 -18.07 -1.13
CA LEU A 49 -10.46 -17.85 0.04
C LEU A 49 -11.95 -18.10 -0.23
N GLY A 50 -12.34 -18.14 -1.52
CA GLY A 50 -13.74 -18.36 -1.93
C GLY A 50 -14.50 -17.05 -2.09
N GLN A 51 -15.53 -17.09 -2.93
CA GLN A 51 -16.28 -15.88 -3.31
C GLN A 51 -16.98 -15.23 -2.11
N GLU A 52 -17.48 -16.03 -1.17
CA GLU A 52 -18.15 -15.50 0.01
C GLU A 52 -17.24 -14.58 0.84
N VAL A 53 -15.99 -15.02 1.05
CA VAL A 53 -15.00 -14.22 1.78
C VAL A 53 -14.61 -12.99 0.99
N LEU A 54 -14.46 -13.13 -0.34
CA LEU A 54 -14.12 -11.98 -1.19
C LEU A 54 -15.21 -10.92 -1.16
N ASP A 55 -16.48 -11.33 -1.21
CA ASP A 55 -17.61 -10.41 -1.14
C ASP A 55 -17.65 -9.69 0.21
N GLU A 56 -17.36 -10.41 1.28
CA GLU A 56 -17.31 -9.81 2.62
C GLU A 56 -16.18 -8.77 2.72
N LEU A 57 -15.00 -9.08 2.19
CA LEU A 57 -13.89 -8.14 2.19
C LEU A 57 -14.20 -6.90 1.36
N ALA A 58 -14.89 -7.08 0.23
CA ALA A 58 -15.32 -5.96 -0.60
C ALA A 58 -16.30 -5.05 0.16
N VAL A 59 -17.23 -5.64 0.89
CA VAL A 59 -18.21 -4.87 1.70
C VAL A 59 -17.49 -4.09 2.80
N GLN A 60 -16.45 -4.66 3.40
CA GLN A 60 -15.67 -3.99 4.44
C GLN A 60 -14.78 -2.88 3.88
N THR A 61 -14.53 -2.86 2.59
CA THR A 61 -13.74 -1.82 1.94
C THR A 61 -14.65 -0.62 1.64
N PRO A 62 -14.33 0.58 2.15
CA PRO A 62 -15.20 1.76 1.92
C PRO A 62 -15.52 2.05 0.46
N LEU A 63 -14.57 1.82 -0.48
CA LEU A 63 -14.86 1.98 -1.91
C LEU A 63 -15.67 0.83 -2.49
N GLY A 64 -16.02 -0.19 -1.71
CA GLY A 64 -16.97 -1.22 -2.08
C GLY A 64 -16.45 -2.31 -3.00
N ARG A 65 -15.14 -2.42 -3.15
CA ARG A 65 -14.52 -3.44 -4.00
C ARG A 65 -13.13 -3.78 -3.51
N LEU A 66 -12.63 -4.93 -3.94
CA LEU A 66 -11.21 -5.25 -3.78
C LEU A 66 -10.41 -4.43 -4.78
N GLY A 67 -9.14 -4.17 -4.45
CA GLY A 67 -8.23 -3.58 -5.40
C GLY A 67 -7.82 -4.58 -6.47
N THR A 68 -7.29 -4.08 -7.58
CA THR A 68 -6.72 -4.90 -8.64
C THR A 68 -5.21 -4.72 -8.65
N PRO A 69 -4.44 -5.67 -9.22
CA PRO A 69 -3.01 -5.45 -9.42
C PRO A 69 -2.71 -4.16 -10.18
N GLU A 70 -3.58 -3.78 -11.13
CA GLU A 70 -3.44 -2.55 -11.89
C GLU A 70 -3.59 -1.30 -11.01
N ASP A 71 -4.46 -1.34 -10.01
CA ASP A 71 -4.60 -0.23 -9.06
C ASP A 71 -3.26 0.06 -8.38
N ILE A 72 -2.55 -0.99 -7.98
CA ILE A 72 -1.24 -0.84 -7.33
C ILE A 72 -0.18 -0.41 -8.34
N ALA A 73 -0.21 -1.00 -9.53
CA ALA A 73 0.74 -0.64 -10.60
C ALA A 73 0.62 0.84 -10.96
N HIS A 74 -0.60 1.39 -11.02
CA HIS A 74 -0.80 2.81 -11.30
C HIS A 74 -0.15 3.69 -10.23
N ALA A 75 -0.25 3.32 -8.96
CA ALA A 75 0.38 4.08 -7.87
C ALA A 75 1.91 4.02 -7.98
N VAL A 76 2.46 2.84 -8.24
CA VAL A 76 3.91 2.66 -8.41
C VAL A 76 4.42 3.45 -9.61
N CYS A 77 3.72 3.38 -10.75
CA CYS A 77 4.09 4.11 -11.95
C CYS A 77 4.03 5.63 -11.74
N PHE A 78 3.05 6.11 -10.98
CA PHE A 78 3.00 7.53 -10.64
C PHE A 78 4.26 7.96 -9.88
N PHE A 79 4.65 7.21 -8.85
CA PHE A 79 5.87 7.53 -8.09
C PHE A 79 7.12 7.47 -8.96
N ALA A 80 7.17 6.58 -9.93
CA ALA A 80 8.31 6.45 -10.82
C ALA A 80 8.36 7.53 -11.91
N SER A 81 7.27 8.27 -12.11
CA SER A 81 7.16 9.26 -13.18
C SER A 81 7.75 10.61 -12.79
N GLU A 82 8.00 11.45 -13.79
CA GLU A 82 8.46 12.82 -13.57
C GLU A 82 7.44 13.66 -12.82
N LYS A 83 6.16 13.29 -12.89
CA LYS A 83 5.10 13.98 -12.13
C LYS A 83 5.31 13.89 -10.64
N ALA A 84 6.05 12.88 -10.16
CA ALA A 84 6.39 12.71 -8.76
C ALA A 84 7.82 13.16 -8.45
N SER A 85 8.43 14.00 -9.28
CA SER A 85 9.84 14.37 -9.15
C SER A 85 10.18 15.11 -7.85
N PHE A 86 9.21 15.72 -7.20
CA PHE A 86 9.40 16.42 -5.93
C PHE A 86 8.87 15.62 -4.74
N ILE A 87 8.56 14.34 -4.94
CA ILE A 87 7.98 13.47 -3.92
C ILE A 87 9.00 12.39 -3.54
N THR A 88 9.41 12.38 -2.28
CA THR A 88 10.27 11.32 -1.74
C THR A 88 9.96 11.13 -0.26
N GLY A 89 10.25 9.97 0.27
CA GLY A 89 10.04 9.65 1.67
C GLY A 89 8.58 9.39 2.04
N GLN A 90 7.70 9.19 1.07
CA GLN A 90 6.27 9.03 1.32
C GLN A 90 5.84 7.57 1.30
N VAL A 91 4.84 7.26 2.11
CA VAL A 91 4.18 5.96 2.12
C VAL A 91 2.73 6.20 1.73
N LEU A 92 2.33 5.64 0.60
CA LEU A 92 0.97 5.75 0.08
C LEU A 92 0.23 4.44 0.32
N THR A 93 -0.88 4.49 1.04
CA THR A 93 -1.73 3.33 1.24
C THR A 93 -2.81 3.33 0.17
N ALA A 94 -2.80 2.31 -0.68
CA ALA A 94 -3.78 2.13 -1.76
C ALA A 94 -4.70 0.97 -1.40
N ASP A 95 -5.70 1.24 -0.57
CA ASP A 95 -6.53 0.22 0.08
C ASP A 95 -8.03 0.46 -0.06
N GLY A 96 -8.44 1.43 -0.86
CA GLY A 96 -9.86 1.77 -0.99
C GLY A 96 -10.48 2.26 0.31
N GLY A 97 -9.68 2.70 1.26
CA GLY A 97 -10.13 3.12 2.58
C GLY A 97 -10.24 1.99 3.61
N PHE A 98 -9.79 0.80 3.25
CA PHE A 98 -9.81 -0.35 4.16
C PHE A 98 -8.75 -0.15 5.25
N ILE A 99 -9.21 0.18 6.45
CA ILE A 99 -8.33 0.39 7.60
C ILE A 99 -8.35 -0.88 8.45
N VAL A 100 -7.20 -1.49 8.57
CA VAL A 100 -7.05 -2.73 9.35
C VAL A 100 -6.52 -2.43 10.74
#